data_508b1a311d874f9a80c83a1d2e7b0454
#
_entry.id   508b1a311d874f9a80c83a1d2e7b0454
#
_cell.length_a   1.000
_cell.length_b   1.000
_cell.length_c   1.000
_cell.angle_alpha   90.00
_cell.angle_beta   90.00
_cell.angle_gamma   90.00
#
_symmetry.space_group_name_H-M   'P 1'
#
loop_
_entity.id
_entity.type
_entity.pdbx_description
1 polymer ?
#
loop_
_entity_poly.entity_id
_entity_poly.type
_entity_poly.pdbx_seq_one_letter_code
_entity_poly.pdbx_strand_id
1 'polypeptide(L)'
;MGVNLRDLFPMHEVPEDWFDGKTIAVDGHNVAWRYLTSIRGRDGDVLRNKDGRGISHLLGLTGVVRQFRERGAEPIIVWDGTVHPRKQATVDARIALREEAERRAQAALEAGDEKEYHRLRRGTVWLTGDMIDDATRLMETLGVTVVTADHDGERYAASLCHGGLADAVATEDYDALVAGAPQVLRKAGGQAPAIHRLEDMGSHELELRHLREIAIVCGTDWHPGVKGFGAKSAVKAIHQHGDLATLFEQVEAGDESTRFHKLIAKSDMDRATFLDLEAFIATLPEPILPRRAKPCPEMAAQTAQDLGISKDRVLGCFC
;
A
#
# COMPACT_ATOMS: atom_id res chain seq x y z
N MET A 1 5.48 0.33 -6.46
CA MET A 1 5.13 1.74 -6.12
C MET A 1 3.92 2.05 -6.96
N GLY A 2 2.79 2.27 -6.32
CA GLY A 2 1.55 2.59 -6.98
C GLY A 2 1.60 3.95 -7.71
N VAL A 3 0.51 4.31 -8.34
CA VAL A 3 0.37 5.54 -9.10
C VAL A 3 0.57 6.79 -8.23
N ASN A 4 1.29 7.80 -8.73
CA ASN A 4 1.46 9.06 -8.01
C ASN A 4 0.30 10.02 -8.30
N LEU A 5 -0.66 10.07 -7.38
CA LEU A 5 -1.86 10.92 -7.46
C LEU A 5 -1.85 12.08 -6.46
N ARG A 6 -0.70 12.40 -5.88
CA ARG A 6 -0.56 13.43 -4.84
C ARG A 6 -1.17 14.79 -5.23
N ASP A 7 -1.10 15.14 -6.51
CA ASP A 7 -1.62 16.42 -7.01
C ASP A 7 -3.17 16.47 -7.07
N LEU A 8 -3.83 15.32 -6.95
CA LEU A 8 -5.31 15.22 -6.98
C LEU A 8 -5.94 15.16 -5.60
N PHE A 9 -5.15 14.79 -4.58
CA PHE A 9 -5.66 14.58 -3.23
C PHE A 9 -4.94 15.48 -2.23
N PRO A 10 -5.62 16.47 -1.66
CA PRO A 10 -5.09 17.22 -0.54
C PRO A 10 -4.88 16.30 0.67
N MET A 11 -3.93 16.65 1.52
CA MET A 11 -3.75 16.00 2.82
C MET A 11 -4.59 16.75 3.86
N HIS A 12 -5.51 16.05 4.50
CA HIS A 12 -6.25 16.58 5.64
C HIS A 12 -5.62 16.11 6.94
N GLU A 13 -5.61 16.98 7.93
CA GLU A 13 -5.29 16.59 9.30
C GLU A 13 -6.36 15.63 9.83
N VAL A 14 -5.95 14.70 10.68
CA VAL A 14 -6.86 13.74 11.31
C VAL A 14 -7.40 14.37 12.59
N PRO A 15 -8.71 14.67 12.70
CA PRO A 15 -9.31 15.13 13.93
C PRO A 15 -9.09 14.13 15.08
N GLU A 16 -9.05 14.61 16.34
CA GLU A 16 -8.83 13.73 17.49
C GLU A 16 -9.88 12.63 17.62
N ASP A 17 -11.13 12.96 17.35
CA ASP A 17 -12.31 12.07 17.41
C ASP A 17 -12.50 11.22 16.15
N TRP A 18 -11.67 11.41 15.12
CA TRP A 18 -11.83 10.69 13.86
C TRP A 18 -11.72 9.17 14.01
N PHE A 19 -10.95 8.70 14.97
CA PHE A 19 -10.71 7.28 15.19
C PHE A 19 -11.86 6.59 15.95
N ASP A 20 -12.70 7.35 16.66
CA ASP A 20 -13.72 6.81 17.57
C ASP A 20 -14.69 5.86 16.86
N GLY A 21 -14.74 4.61 17.33
CA GLY A 21 -15.60 3.55 16.84
C GLY A 21 -15.27 3.04 15.43
N LYS A 22 -14.18 3.49 14.80
CA LYS A 22 -13.83 3.08 13.45
C LYS A 22 -13.13 1.75 13.40
N THR A 23 -13.37 1.04 12.32
CA THR A 23 -12.58 -0.11 11.89
C THR A 23 -11.69 0.30 10.72
N ILE A 24 -10.38 0.05 10.83
CA ILE A 24 -9.39 0.49 9.84
C ILE A 24 -8.69 -0.73 9.24
N ALA A 25 -8.88 -0.95 7.94
CA ALA A 25 -8.16 -1.97 7.19
C ALA A 25 -6.71 -1.50 6.97
N VAL A 26 -5.75 -2.22 7.52
CA VAL A 26 -4.31 -1.89 7.43
C VAL A 26 -3.68 -2.74 6.34
N ASP A 27 -3.13 -2.10 5.32
CA ASP A 27 -2.26 -2.74 4.36
C ASP A 27 -0.99 -3.24 5.08
N GLY A 28 -0.98 -4.53 5.39
CA GLY A 28 0.04 -5.16 6.21
C GLY A 28 1.42 -5.11 5.55
N HIS A 29 1.49 -5.34 4.23
CA HIS A 29 2.76 -5.32 3.49
C HIS A 29 3.35 -3.91 3.45
N ASN A 30 2.57 -2.91 3.10
CA ASN A 30 3.01 -1.52 3.02
C ASN A 30 3.47 -0.99 4.38
N VAL A 31 2.65 -1.20 5.41
CA VAL A 31 2.96 -0.72 6.76
C VAL A 31 4.16 -1.45 7.36
N ALA A 32 4.23 -2.79 7.24
CA ALA A 32 5.38 -3.57 7.72
C ALA A 32 6.68 -3.16 7.01
N TRP A 33 6.64 -3.02 5.68
CA TRP A 33 7.79 -2.58 4.89
C TRP A 33 8.27 -1.18 5.29
N ARG A 34 7.37 -0.24 5.52
CA ARG A 34 7.69 1.10 6.02
C ARG A 34 8.49 1.03 7.32
N TYR A 35 8.10 0.16 8.25
CA TYR A 35 8.81 0.02 9.52
C TYR A 35 10.12 -0.76 9.38
N LEU A 36 10.19 -1.73 8.47
CA LEU A 36 11.46 -2.37 8.11
C LEU A 36 12.48 -1.37 7.56
N THR A 37 12.03 -0.33 6.86
CA THR A 37 12.90 0.72 6.30
C THR A 37 13.22 1.85 7.27
N SER A 38 12.38 2.12 8.27
CA SER A 38 12.52 3.24 9.20
C SER A 38 13.09 2.88 10.56
N ILE A 39 12.77 1.70 11.13
CA ILE A 39 13.30 1.23 12.40
C ILE A 39 14.57 0.42 12.13
N ARG A 40 15.73 0.99 12.48
CA ARG A 40 17.04 0.42 12.18
C ARG A 40 17.87 0.17 13.42
N GLY A 41 18.74 -0.83 13.35
CA GLY A 41 19.81 -1.06 14.29
C GLY A 41 20.92 0.01 14.21
N ARG A 42 21.88 -0.03 15.12
CA ARG A 42 23.03 0.88 15.09
C ARG A 42 23.93 0.70 13.88
N ASP A 43 23.90 -0.48 13.30
CA ASP A 43 24.58 -0.86 12.06
C ASP A 43 23.86 -0.38 10.78
N GLY A 44 22.70 0.28 10.93
CA GLY A 44 21.89 0.75 9.81
C GLY A 44 21.07 -0.34 9.11
N ASP A 45 21.13 -1.60 9.56
CA ASP A 45 20.33 -2.70 9.04
C ASP A 45 18.99 -2.83 9.81
N VAL A 46 18.13 -3.75 9.40
CA VAL A 46 16.88 -4.09 10.11
C VAL A 46 17.20 -4.44 11.56
N LEU A 47 16.45 -3.86 12.50
CA LEU A 47 16.66 -4.19 13.90
C LEU A 47 16.37 -5.68 14.14
N ARG A 48 17.32 -6.35 14.79
CA ARG A 48 17.27 -7.79 15.05
C ARG A 48 17.20 -8.07 16.55
N ASN A 49 16.52 -9.16 16.89
CA ASN A 49 16.58 -9.73 18.24
C ASN A 49 17.89 -10.49 18.48
N LYS A 50 18.05 -11.03 19.69
CA LYS A 50 19.24 -11.82 20.09
C LYS A 50 19.48 -13.08 19.22
N ASP A 51 18.44 -13.59 18.59
CA ASP A 51 18.48 -14.79 17.74
C ASP A 51 18.69 -14.43 16.24
N GLY A 52 18.95 -13.14 15.94
CA GLY A 52 19.19 -12.63 14.59
C GLY A 52 17.93 -12.40 13.75
N ARG A 53 16.73 -12.61 14.30
CA ARG A 53 15.46 -12.35 13.58
C ARG A 53 15.20 -10.85 13.47
N GLY A 54 14.78 -10.41 12.29
CA GLY A 54 14.33 -9.03 12.08
C GLY A 54 13.02 -8.74 12.82
N ILE A 55 13.00 -7.68 13.64
CA ILE A 55 11.83 -7.33 14.48
C ILE A 55 11.25 -5.94 14.21
N SER A 56 11.83 -5.16 13.31
CA SER A 56 11.39 -3.79 13.03
C SER A 56 9.91 -3.70 12.65
N HIS A 57 9.41 -4.61 11.82
CA HIS A 57 8.02 -4.68 11.40
C HIS A 57 7.07 -4.98 12.57
N LEU A 58 7.47 -5.86 13.50
CA LEU A 58 6.68 -6.20 14.69
C LEU A 58 6.53 -4.99 15.61
N LEU A 59 7.63 -4.23 15.79
CA LEU A 59 7.61 -2.99 16.58
C LEU A 59 6.71 -1.93 15.96
N GLY A 60 6.69 -1.85 14.64
CA GLY A 60 5.83 -0.94 13.90
C GLY A 60 4.35 -1.32 13.99
N LEU A 61 4.02 -2.56 13.66
CA LEU A 61 2.65 -3.05 13.68
C LEU A 61 2.02 -2.99 15.07
N THR A 62 2.75 -3.39 16.13
CA THR A 62 2.29 -3.23 17.51
C THR A 62 2.06 -1.76 17.88
N GLY A 63 2.89 -0.85 17.36
CA GLY A 63 2.71 0.59 17.53
C GLY A 63 1.43 1.10 16.86
N VAL A 64 1.11 0.60 15.66
CA VAL A 64 -0.14 0.94 14.94
C VAL A 64 -1.36 0.43 15.71
N VAL A 65 -1.35 -0.84 16.11
CA VAL A 65 -2.46 -1.44 16.88
C VAL A 65 -2.72 -0.66 18.16
N ARG A 66 -1.65 -0.39 18.93
CA ARG A 66 -1.75 0.39 20.15
C ARG A 66 -2.33 1.77 19.89
N GLN A 67 -1.78 2.52 18.95
CA GLN A 67 -2.22 3.87 18.65
C GLN A 67 -3.69 3.94 18.20
N PHE A 68 -4.14 2.96 17.42
CA PHE A 68 -5.54 2.91 16.98
C PHE A 68 -6.47 2.64 18.16
N ARG A 69 -6.15 1.65 19.00
CA ARG A 69 -6.97 1.31 20.17
C ARG A 69 -7.02 2.41 21.21
N GLU A 70 -5.89 3.06 21.50
CA GLU A 70 -5.82 4.25 22.40
C GLU A 70 -6.73 5.40 21.91
N ARG A 71 -7.05 5.42 20.59
CA ARG A 71 -7.93 6.40 19.96
C ARG A 71 -9.33 5.87 19.65
N GLY A 72 -9.68 4.69 20.13
CA GLY A 72 -11.02 4.10 19.94
C GLY A 72 -11.25 3.37 18.61
N ALA A 73 -10.22 3.15 17.80
CA ALA A 73 -10.33 2.41 16.54
C ALA A 73 -9.82 0.97 16.65
N GLU A 74 -10.35 0.09 15.82
CA GLU A 74 -9.91 -1.31 15.73
C GLU A 74 -9.26 -1.61 14.37
N PRO A 75 -8.02 -2.15 14.32
CA PRO A 75 -7.38 -2.51 13.07
C PRO A 75 -7.81 -3.90 12.56
N ILE A 76 -7.85 -4.04 11.24
CA ILE A 76 -7.84 -5.31 10.52
C ILE A 76 -6.55 -5.34 9.71
N ILE A 77 -5.66 -6.30 9.93
CA ILE A 77 -4.44 -6.45 9.13
C ILE A 77 -4.78 -7.25 7.88
N VAL A 78 -4.45 -6.71 6.72
CA VAL A 78 -4.65 -7.36 5.42
C VAL A 78 -3.30 -7.62 4.79
N TRP A 79 -2.95 -8.90 4.57
CA TRP A 79 -1.75 -9.31 3.85
C TRP A 79 -2.05 -9.55 2.38
N ASP A 80 -1.09 -9.26 1.50
CA ASP A 80 -1.14 -9.74 0.13
C ASP A 80 -1.06 -11.28 0.12
N GLY A 81 -1.75 -11.88 -0.84
CA GLY A 81 -1.65 -13.30 -1.12
C GLY A 81 -0.64 -13.62 -2.23
N THR A 82 -1.06 -14.48 -3.16
CA THR A 82 -0.23 -14.84 -4.30
C THR A 82 -0.12 -13.70 -5.30
N VAL A 83 1.04 -13.56 -5.94
CA VAL A 83 1.22 -12.53 -6.98
C VAL A 83 0.22 -12.77 -8.11
N HIS A 84 -0.60 -11.75 -8.40
CA HIS A 84 -1.51 -11.82 -9.53
C HIS A 84 -0.72 -11.87 -10.84
N PRO A 85 -1.09 -12.73 -11.83
CA PRO A 85 -0.33 -12.86 -13.09
C PRO A 85 -0.04 -11.53 -13.81
N ARG A 86 -0.97 -10.58 -13.76
CA ARG A 86 -0.80 -9.23 -14.34
C ARG A 86 0.29 -8.39 -13.66
N LYS A 87 0.67 -8.71 -12.39
CA LYS A 87 1.74 -8.01 -11.64
C LYS A 87 3.10 -8.68 -11.81
N GLN A 88 3.18 -9.84 -12.44
CA GLN A 88 4.43 -10.62 -12.48
C GLN A 88 5.61 -9.81 -13.04
N ALA A 89 5.42 -9.13 -14.16
CA ALA A 89 6.46 -8.30 -14.76
C ALA A 89 6.96 -7.17 -13.82
N THR A 90 6.04 -6.54 -13.08
CA THR A 90 6.38 -5.50 -12.11
C THR A 90 7.14 -6.07 -10.92
N VAL A 91 6.75 -7.26 -10.44
CA VAL A 91 7.43 -7.96 -9.34
C VAL A 91 8.83 -8.39 -9.78
N ASP A 92 8.98 -8.97 -10.97
CA ASP A 92 10.27 -9.38 -11.52
C ASP A 92 11.23 -8.20 -11.67
N ALA A 93 10.73 -7.05 -12.17
CA ALA A 93 11.51 -5.82 -12.26
C ALA A 93 11.97 -5.31 -10.88
N ARG A 94 11.11 -5.38 -9.85
CA ARG A 94 11.46 -5.00 -8.47
C ARG A 94 12.51 -5.95 -7.88
N ILE A 95 12.41 -7.25 -8.16
CA ILE A 95 13.42 -8.25 -7.74
C ILE A 95 14.78 -7.92 -8.37
N ALA A 96 14.82 -7.70 -9.68
CA ALA A 96 16.05 -7.37 -10.40
C ALA A 96 16.71 -6.08 -9.88
N LEU A 97 15.93 -5.03 -9.61
CA LEU A 97 16.44 -3.79 -9.03
C LEU A 97 17.02 -4.00 -7.62
N ARG A 98 16.41 -4.85 -6.82
CA ARG A 98 16.90 -5.18 -5.48
C ARG A 98 18.22 -5.96 -5.55
N GLU A 99 18.29 -6.99 -6.40
CA GLU A 99 19.51 -7.78 -6.60
C GLU A 99 20.67 -6.90 -7.08
N GLU A 100 20.39 -5.95 -7.96
CA GLU A 100 21.38 -4.96 -8.40
C GLU A 100 21.83 -4.07 -7.23
N ALA A 101 20.90 -3.59 -6.41
CA ALA A 101 21.22 -2.78 -5.22
C ALA A 101 22.06 -3.59 -4.22
N GLU A 102 21.80 -4.88 -4.06
CA GLU A 102 22.54 -5.77 -3.17
C GLU A 102 23.97 -6.00 -3.67
N ARG A 103 24.16 -6.27 -4.97
CA ARG A 103 25.50 -6.36 -5.59
C ARG A 103 26.30 -5.07 -5.40
N ARG A 104 25.66 -3.91 -5.62
CA ARG A 104 26.32 -2.60 -5.43
C ARG A 104 26.63 -2.33 -3.96
N ALA A 105 25.78 -2.74 -3.03
CA ALA A 105 26.03 -2.61 -1.60
C ALA A 105 27.26 -3.45 -1.20
N GLN A 106 27.35 -4.67 -1.69
CA GLN A 106 28.49 -5.54 -1.43
C GLN A 106 29.81 -4.93 -1.98
N ALA A 107 29.79 -4.42 -3.20
CA ALA A 107 30.93 -3.74 -3.80
C ALA A 107 31.37 -2.48 -3.01
N ALA A 108 30.42 -1.71 -2.50
CA ALA A 108 30.72 -0.55 -1.66
C ALA A 108 31.37 -0.96 -0.33
N LEU A 109 30.91 -2.07 0.28
CA LEU A 109 31.50 -2.62 1.50
C LEU A 109 32.95 -3.06 1.27
N GLU A 110 33.22 -3.77 0.17
CA GLU A 110 34.58 -4.22 -0.22
C GLU A 110 35.50 -3.04 -0.52
N ALA A 111 34.98 -1.94 -1.04
CA ALA A 111 35.71 -0.68 -1.28
C ALA A 111 35.90 0.18 -0.01
N GLY A 112 35.32 -0.22 1.13
CA GLY A 112 35.36 0.55 2.37
C GLY A 112 34.47 1.79 2.39
N ASP A 113 33.55 1.93 1.42
CA ASP A 113 32.56 3.04 1.39
C ASP A 113 31.32 2.70 2.23
N GLU A 114 31.46 2.83 3.55
CA GLU A 114 30.39 2.53 4.49
C GLU A 114 29.14 3.40 4.24
N LYS A 115 29.32 4.65 3.81
CA LYS A 115 28.20 5.58 3.56
C LYS A 115 27.34 5.09 2.40
N GLU A 116 27.95 4.71 1.28
CA GLU A 116 27.25 4.17 0.12
C GLU A 116 26.66 2.80 0.42
N TYR A 117 27.40 1.93 1.15
CA TYR A 117 26.87 0.66 1.64
C TYR A 117 25.56 0.82 2.40
N HIS A 118 25.52 1.67 3.44
CA HIS A 118 24.30 1.90 4.21
C HIS A 118 23.17 2.54 3.40
N ARG A 119 23.51 3.39 2.41
CA ARG A 119 22.53 3.96 1.49
C ARG A 119 21.84 2.90 0.65
N LEU A 120 22.63 2.00 0.06
CA LEU A 120 22.15 0.93 -0.81
C LEU A 120 21.38 -0.14 -0.03
N ARG A 121 21.86 -0.52 1.16
CA ARG A 121 21.20 -1.50 2.05
C ARG A 121 19.75 -1.14 2.40
N ARG A 122 19.39 0.14 2.40
CA ARG A 122 17.99 0.53 2.61
C ARG A 122 17.05 0.01 1.51
N GLY A 123 17.55 -0.06 0.29
CA GLY A 123 16.80 -0.55 -0.88
C GLY A 123 16.74 -2.08 -1.00
N THR A 124 17.54 -2.81 -0.20
CA THR A 124 17.59 -4.28 -0.27
C THR A 124 16.67 -4.97 0.75
N VAL A 125 15.98 -4.21 1.58
CA VAL A 125 15.09 -4.76 2.62
C VAL A 125 13.90 -5.49 1.99
N TRP A 126 13.60 -6.65 2.54
CA TRP A 126 12.51 -7.51 2.09
C TRP A 126 11.68 -7.99 3.27
N LEU A 127 10.37 -7.99 3.11
CA LEU A 127 9.44 -8.63 4.03
C LEU A 127 9.33 -10.11 3.64
N THR A 128 9.84 -11.00 4.50
CA THR A 128 9.84 -12.44 4.25
C THR A 128 8.55 -13.11 4.73
N GLY A 129 8.27 -14.33 4.24
CA GLY A 129 7.15 -15.15 4.73
C GLY A 129 7.22 -15.36 6.25
N ASP A 130 8.41 -15.72 6.79
CA ASP A 130 8.59 -15.89 8.23
C ASP A 130 8.25 -14.61 9.03
N MET A 131 8.56 -13.42 8.49
CA MET A 131 8.21 -12.16 9.13
C MET A 131 6.71 -11.91 9.12
N ILE A 132 6.01 -12.31 8.06
CA ILE A 132 4.55 -12.23 7.96
C ILE A 132 3.91 -13.20 8.95
N ASP A 133 4.41 -14.44 9.04
CA ASP A 133 3.92 -15.45 9.96
C ASP A 133 4.10 -15.04 11.42
N ASP A 134 5.29 -14.50 11.77
CA ASP A 134 5.57 -13.97 13.11
C ASP A 134 4.64 -12.79 13.46
N ALA A 135 4.40 -11.89 12.49
CA ALA A 135 3.48 -10.76 12.68
C ALA A 135 2.03 -11.25 12.83
N THR A 136 1.59 -12.18 11.98
CA THR A 136 0.24 -12.75 12.02
C THR A 136 -0.02 -13.39 13.38
N ARG A 137 0.87 -14.28 13.83
CA ARG A 137 0.77 -14.93 15.13
C ARG A 137 0.66 -13.92 16.27
N LEU A 138 1.48 -12.87 16.24
CA LEU A 138 1.45 -11.83 17.27
C LEU A 138 0.12 -11.05 17.24
N MET A 139 -0.35 -10.62 16.05
CA MET A 139 -1.60 -9.87 15.91
C MET A 139 -2.81 -10.69 16.36
N GLU A 140 -2.86 -11.98 16.05
CA GLU A 140 -3.92 -12.87 16.50
C GLU A 140 -3.98 -12.99 18.03
N THR A 141 -2.82 -13.07 18.74
CA THR A 141 -2.81 -13.08 20.21
C THR A 141 -3.29 -11.77 20.82
N LEU A 142 -3.12 -10.66 20.10
CA LEU A 142 -3.70 -9.35 20.45
C LEU A 142 -5.21 -9.28 20.18
N GLY A 143 -5.80 -10.32 19.57
CA GLY A 143 -7.19 -10.32 19.13
C GLY A 143 -7.44 -9.38 17.95
N VAL A 144 -6.42 -9.05 17.16
CA VAL A 144 -6.57 -8.31 15.91
C VAL A 144 -7.01 -9.29 14.83
N THR A 145 -7.99 -8.89 14.02
CA THR A 145 -8.38 -9.67 12.84
C THR A 145 -7.28 -9.59 11.79
N VAL A 146 -6.82 -10.74 11.31
CA VAL A 146 -5.83 -10.84 10.23
C VAL A 146 -6.44 -11.57 9.05
N VAL A 147 -6.25 -11.03 7.85
CA VAL A 147 -6.73 -11.59 6.59
C VAL A 147 -5.57 -11.67 5.60
N THR A 148 -5.51 -12.73 4.84
CA THR A 148 -4.67 -12.82 3.64
C THR A 148 -5.58 -12.76 2.43
N ALA A 149 -5.41 -11.74 1.58
CA ALA A 149 -6.12 -11.63 0.31
C ALA A 149 -5.70 -12.75 -0.65
N ASP A 150 -6.51 -13.07 -1.64
CA ASP A 150 -6.09 -14.01 -2.69
C ASP A 150 -4.88 -13.47 -3.46
N HIS A 151 -4.88 -12.15 -3.72
CA HIS A 151 -3.82 -11.43 -4.42
C HIS A 151 -3.45 -10.13 -3.72
N ASP A 152 -4.12 -9.03 -4.06
CA ASP A 152 -3.83 -7.67 -3.65
C ASP A 152 -4.48 -7.30 -2.31
N GLY A 153 -3.68 -7.04 -1.30
CA GLY A 153 -4.15 -6.59 0.01
C GLY A 153 -4.86 -5.23 -0.05
N GLU A 154 -4.37 -4.29 -0.87
CA GLU A 154 -4.99 -2.96 -1.01
C GLU A 154 -6.39 -3.03 -1.62
N ARG A 155 -6.58 -3.85 -2.67
CA ARG A 155 -7.91 -4.06 -3.27
C ARG A 155 -8.85 -4.79 -2.31
N TYR A 156 -8.31 -5.73 -1.55
CA TYR A 156 -9.07 -6.41 -0.51
C TYR A 156 -9.44 -5.46 0.63
N ALA A 157 -8.53 -4.60 1.09
CA ALA A 157 -8.82 -3.57 2.08
C ALA A 157 -9.89 -2.57 1.60
N ALA A 158 -9.84 -2.18 0.32
CA ALA A 158 -10.91 -1.36 -0.29
C ALA A 158 -12.24 -2.11 -0.34
N SER A 159 -12.26 -3.43 -0.62
CA SER A 159 -13.50 -4.22 -0.59
C SER A 159 -14.11 -4.33 0.79
N LEU A 160 -13.31 -4.37 1.86
CA LEU A 160 -13.80 -4.30 3.24
C LEU A 160 -14.54 -2.98 3.50
N CYS A 161 -14.05 -1.86 2.95
CA CYS A 161 -14.75 -0.58 3.06
C CYS A 161 -16.07 -0.59 2.29
N HIS A 162 -16.09 -1.13 1.07
CA HIS A 162 -17.31 -1.27 0.29
C HIS A 162 -18.36 -2.18 0.96
N GLY A 163 -17.92 -3.23 1.63
CA GLY A 163 -18.77 -4.14 2.40
C GLY A 163 -19.23 -3.61 3.76
N GLY A 164 -18.84 -2.37 4.13
CA GLY A 164 -19.14 -1.79 5.45
C GLY A 164 -18.44 -2.48 6.61
N LEU A 165 -17.36 -3.23 6.34
CA LEU A 165 -16.56 -3.94 7.34
C LEU A 165 -15.35 -3.13 7.83
N ALA A 166 -14.99 -2.08 7.10
CA ALA A 166 -13.99 -1.09 7.49
C ALA A 166 -14.41 0.31 7.04
N ASP A 167 -13.94 1.35 7.73
CA ASP A 167 -14.24 2.76 7.45
C ASP A 167 -13.18 3.44 6.58
N ALA A 168 -11.94 2.93 6.63
CA ALA A 168 -10.80 3.49 5.91
C ALA A 168 -9.73 2.43 5.68
N VAL A 169 -8.81 2.72 4.76
CA VAL A 169 -7.60 1.91 4.51
C VAL A 169 -6.37 2.68 5.02
N ALA A 170 -5.54 2.04 5.84
CA ALA A 170 -4.25 2.57 6.26
C ALA A 170 -3.15 2.03 5.33
N THR A 171 -2.66 2.87 4.43
CA THR A 171 -1.57 2.60 3.48
C THR A 171 -0.85 3.89 3.09
N GLU A 172 0.37 3.80 2.56
CA GLU A 172 1.07 4.94 1.95
C GLU A 172 0.81 5.04 0.43
N ASP A 173 0.06 4.10 -0.14
CA ASP A 173 -0.23 4.07 -1.58
C ASP A 173 -1.60 4.67 -1.91
N TYR A 174 -1.76 5.15 -3.13
CA TYR A 174 -3.02 5.68 -3.65
C TYR A 174 -3.89 4.59 -4.29
N ASP A 175 -3.36 3.38 -4.50
CA ASP A 175 -4.06 2.31 -5.20
C ASP A 175 -5.34 1.88 -4.47
N ALA A 176 -5.40 2.04 -3.14
CA ALA A 176 -6.61 1.85 -2.36
C ALA A 176 -7.73 2.86 -2.73
N LEU A 177 -7.39 4.14 -3.01
CA LEU A 177 -8.37 5.12 -3.51
C LEU A 177 -8.83 4.78 -4.92
N VAL A 178 -7.91 4.34 -5.79
CA VAL A 178 -8.22 3.88 -7.16
C VAL A 178 -9.16 2.68 -7.13
N ALA A 179 -8.98 1.78 -6.16
CA ALA A 179 -9.90 0.67 -5.88
C ALA A 179 -11.26 1.14 -5.31
N GLY A 180 -11.35 2.40 -4.84
CA GLY A 180 -12.58 3.00 -4.35
C GLY A 180 -12.71 3.03 -2.82
N ALA A 181 -11.64 2.85 -2.06
CA ALA A 181 -11.68 3.11 -0.63
C ALA A 181 -12.14 4.56 -0.37
N PRO A 182 -13.07 4.81 0.56
CA PRO A 182 -13.59 6.15 0.79
C PRO A 182 -12.54 7.09 1.38
N GLN A 183 -11.63 6.55 2.18
CA GLN A 183 -10.57 7.29 2.84
C GLN A 183 -9.30 6.45 2.95
N VAL A 184 -8.15 7.10 2.78
CA VAL A 184 -6.84 6.51 3.01
C VAL A 184 -6.12 7.26 4.12
N LEU A 185 -5.80 6.54 5.20
CA LEU A 185 -5.03 7.02 6.33
C LEU A 185 -3.54 6.77 6.07
N ARG A 186 -2.78 7.83 5.94
CA ARG A 186 -1.32 7.78 5.76
C ARG A 186 -0.59 7.99 7.07
N LYS A 187 0.65 7.53 7.14
CA LYS A 187 1.53 7.60 8.32
C LYS A 187 0.89 6.96 9.56
N ALA A 188 0.11 5.89 9.37
CA ALA A 188 -0.48 5.13 10.46
C ALA A 188 0.59 4.73 11.49
N GLY A 189 0.33 4.94 12.79
CA GLY A 189 1.33 4.74 13.85
C GLY A 189 2.36 5.87 13.99
N GLY A 190 2.31 6.92 13.16
CA GLY A 190 3.15 8.12 13.25
C GLY A 190 2.56 9.22 14.13
N GLN A 191 3.37 10.27 14.40
CA GLN A 191 2.93 11.40 15.22
C GLN A 191 1.90 12.31 14.55
N ALA A 192 1.92 12.38 13.22
CA ALA A 192 1.02 13.22 12.43
C ALA A 192 0.42 12.40 11.27
N PRO A 193 -0.56 11.54 11.54
CA PRO A 193 -1.30 10.86 10.50
C PRO A 193 -2.05 11.87 9.63
N ALA A 194 -2.29 11.53 8.37
CA ALA A 194 -3.03 12.37 7.44
C ALA A 194 -4.04 11.53 6.66
N ILE A 195 -5.14 12.15 6.25
CA ILE A 195 -6.20 11.49 5.49
C ILE A 195 -6.25 12.07 4.07
N HIS A 196 -6.37 11.19 3.08
CA HIS A 196 -6.88 11.51 1.76
C HIS A 196 -8.29 10.97 1.63
N ARG A 197 -9.20 11.73 1.03
CA ARG A 197 -10.61 11.36 0.88
C ARG A 197 -10.94 11.20 -0.60
N LEU A 198 -11.66 10.15 -0.94
CA LEU A 198 -12.12 9.94 -2.31
C LEU A 198 -13.04 11.08 -2.78
N GLU A 199 -13.84 11.66 -1.88
CA GLU A 199 -14.73 12.78 -2.16
C GLU A 199 -14.01 14.06 -2.67
N ASP A 200 -12.69 14.21 -2.38
CA ASP A 200 -11.91 15.34 -2.86
C ASP A 200 -11.82 15.40 -4.39
N MET A 201 -12.07 14.28 -5.07
CA MET A 201 -12.16 14.22 -6.54
C MET A 201 -13.24 15.15 -7.10
N GLY A 202 -14.30 15.39 -6.34
CA GLY A 202 -15.37 16.31 -6.72
C GLY A 202 -14.88 17.75 -6.94
N SER A 203 -13.82 18.18 -6.25
CA SER A 203 -13.21 19.50 -6.44
C SER A 203 -12.53 19.65 -7.82
N HIS A 204 -12.27 18.54 -8.51
CA HIS A 204 -11.73 18.47 -9.87
C HIS A 204 -12.79 18.11 -10.91
N GLU A 205 -14.08 18.07 -10.54
CA GLU A 205 -15.18 17.61 -11.40
C GLU A 205 -14.96 16.18 -11.93
N LEU A 206 -14.33 15.30 -11.10
CA LEU A 206 -14.00 13.95 -11.46
C LEU A 206 -14.77 12.94 -10.59
N GLU A 207 -15.02 11.76 -11.16
CA GLU A 207 -15.64 10.61 -10.51
C GLU A 207 -14.63 9.48 -10.33
N LEU A 208 -14.98 8.45 -9.54
CA LEU A 208 -14.11 7.28 -9.32
C LEU A 208 -13.66 6.59 -10.62
N ARG A 209 -14.54 6.53 -11.64
CA ARG A 209 -14.17 5.99 -12.97
C ARG A 209 -13.01 6.78 -13.57
N HIS A 210 -13.05 8.11 -13.52
CA HIS A 210 -11.97 8.97 -14.02
C HIS A 210 -10.67 8.76 -13.25
N LEU A 211 -10.75 8.50 -11.93
CA LEU A 211 -9.58 8.18 -11.14
C LEU A 211 -8.90 6.88 -11.61
N ARG A 212 -9.68 5.86 -11.92
CA ARG A 212 -9.20 4.60 -12.50
C ARG A 212 -8.54 4.82 -13.86
N GLU A 213 -9.19 5.55 -14.74
CA GLU A 213 -8.64 5.94 -16.05
C GLU A 213 -7.31 6.69 -15.91
N ILE A 214 -7.24 7.68 -15.01
CA ILE A 214 -6.02 8.43 -14.71
C ILE A 214 -4.92 7.48 -14.23
N ALA A 215 -5.22 6.59 -13.29
CA ALA A 215 -4.27 5.62 -12.78
C ALA A 215 -3.71 4.72 -13.89
N ILE A 216 -4.57 4.20 -14.77
CA ILE A 216 -4.19 3.33 -15.89
C ILE A 216 -3.21 4.03 -16.83
N VAL A 217 -3.50 5.24 -17.28
CA VAL A 217 -2.61 5.96 -18.22
C VAL A 217 -1.34 6.49 -17.56
N CYS A 218 -1.36 6.77 -16.24
CA CYS A 218 -0.17 7.15 -15.48
C CYS A 218 0.74 5.97 -15.15
N GLY A 219 0.22 4.75 -15.22
CA GLY A 219 0.90 3.52 -14.87
C GLY A 219 0.50 2.99 -13.50
N THR A 220 0.20 1.72 -13.46
CA THR A 220 -0.15 0.93 -12.26
C THR A 220 0.81 -0.23 -12.12
N ASP A 221 0.64 -1.02 -11.08
CA ASP A 221 1.39 -2.28 -10.91
C ASP A 221 1.05 -3.33 -12.00
N TRP A 222 -0.03 -3.13 -12.77
CA TRP A 222 -0.50 -4.06 -13.81
C TRP A 222 -0.13 -3.64 -15.23
N HIS A 223 0.24 -2.35 -15.43
CA HIS A 223 0.64 -1.83 -16.73
C HIS A 223 1.48 -0.55 -16.57
N PRO A 224 2.55 -0.36 -17.35
CA PRO A 224 3.43 0.81 -17.24
C PRO A 224 2.76 2.15 -17.62
N GLY A 225 1.54 2.12 -18.13
CA GLY A 225 0.80 3.31 -18.56
C GLY A 225 1.23 3.82 -19.94
N VAL A 226 0.86 5.06 -20.22
CA VAL A 226 1.18 5.76 -21.47
C VAL A 226 2.29 6.79 -21.19
N LYS A 227 3.46 6.60 -21.79
CA LYS A 227 4.59 7.51 -21.59
C LYS A 227 4.24 8.95 -21.95
N GLY A 228 4.41 9.85 -21.00
CA GLY A 228 4.12 11.28 -21.16
C GLY A 228 2.79 11.72 -20.58
N PHE A 229 1.97 10.78 -20.06
CA PHE A 229 0.90 11.10 -19.15
C PHE A 229 1.42 11.17 -17.70
N GLY A 230 0.85 12.09 -16.96
CA GLY A 230 0.90 12.18 -15.51
C GLY A 230 -0.46 12.68 -15.03
N ALA A 231 -0.74 12.64 -13.74
CA ALA A 231 -2.07 12.93 -13.19
C ALA A 231 -2.69 14.24 -13.74
N LYS A 232 -1.95 15.34 -13.72
CA LYS A 232 -2.42 16.65 -14.26
C LYS A 232 -2.75 16.62 -15.75
N SER A 233 -1.96 15.91 -16.55
CA SER A 233 -2.21 15.82 -17.99
C SER A 233 -3.39 14.90 -18.32
N ALA A 234 -3.59 13.86 -17.53
CA ALA A 234 -4.74 12.97 -17.64
C ALA A 234 -6.05 13.70 -17.28
N VAL A 235 -6.07 14.46 -16.18
CA VAL A 235 -7.22 15.33 -15.83
C VAL A 235 -7.54 16.29 -16.96
N LYS A 236 -6.52 16.95 -17.53
CA LYS A 236 -6.73 17.87 -18.67
C LYS A 236 -7.32 17.14 -19.88
N ALA A 237 -6.87 15.93 -20.15
CA ALA A 237 -7.42 15.12 -21.26
C ALA A 237 -8.88 14.77 -21.00
N ILE A 238 -9.25 14.38 -19.79
CA ILE A 238 -10.64 14.10 -19.40
C ILE A 238 -11.52 15.34 -19.60
N HIS A 239 -11.10 16.52 -19.11
CA HIS A 239 -11.87 17.75 -19.29
C HIS A 239 -12.04 18.15 -20.78
N GLN A 240 -11.11 17.77 -21.66
CA GLN A 240 -11.19 18.05 -23.09
C GLN A 240 -12.03 17.05 -23.86
N HIS A 241 -12.05 15.78 -23.46
CA HIS A 241 -12.65 14.68 -24.22
C HIS A 241 -13.81 13.97 -23.51
N GLY A 242 -14.11 14.36 -22.26
CA GLY A 242 -15.15 13.77 -21.41
C GLY A 242 -14.63 12.61 -20.57
N ASP A 243 -13.91 11.68 -21.16
CA ASP A 243 -13.21 10.57 -20.51
C ASP A 243 -12.03 10.07 -21.38
N LEU A 244 -11.20 9.20 -20.81
CA LEU A 244 -10.06 8.65 -21.55
C LEU A 244 -10.48 7.49 -22.47
N ALA A 245 -11.55 6.78 -22.15
CA ALA A 245 -12.08 5.73 -23.02
C ALA A 245 -12.49 6.30 -24.38
N THR A 246 -13.15 7.46 -24.41
CA THR A 246 -13.47 8.22 -25.64
C THR A 246 -12.22 8.64 -26.39
N LEU A 247 -11.18 9.09 -25.67
CA LEU A 247 -9.92 9.46 -26.28
C LEU A 247 -9.23 8.27 -26.97
N PHE A 248 -9.25 7.08 -26.36
CA PHE A 248 -8.76 5.84 -26.99
C PHE A 248 -9.58 5.46 -28.22
N GLU A 249 -10.90 5.62 -28.18
CA GLU A 249 -11.80 5.37 -29.33
C GLU A 249 -11.50 6.31 -30.50
N GLN A 250 -11.26 7.58 -30.24
CA GLN A 250 -10.86 8.57 -31.25
C GLN A 250 -9.53 8.19 -31.92
N VAL A 251 -8.54 7.75 -31.13
CA VAL A 251 -7.24 7.28 -31.65
C VAL A 251 -7.43 6.05 -32.55
N GLU A 252 -8.27 5.11 -32.12
CA GLU A 252 -8.59 3.89 -32.90
C GLU A 252 -9.28 4.24 -34.24
N ALA A 253 -10.08 5.32 -34.26
CA ALA A 253 -10.67 5.88 -35.47
C ALA A 253 -9.70 6.71 -36.34
N GLY A 254 -8.44 6.84 -35.92
CA GLY A 254 -7.38 7.55 -36.67
C GLY A 254 -7.27 9.04 -36.36
N ASP A 255 -7.88 9.52 -35.28
CA ASP A 255 -7.71 10.92 -34.85
C ASP A 255 -6.34 11.12 -34.18
N GLU A 256 -5.56 12.05 -34.72
CA GLU A 256 -4.27 12.50 -34.16
C GLU A 256 -4.24 14.00 -33.91
N SER A 257 -5.39 14.64 -33.81
CA SER A 257 -5.52 16.11 -33.76
C SER A 257 -4.86 16.75 -32.53
N THR A 258 -4.90 16.07 -31.38
CA THR A 258 -4.32 16.61 -30.13
C THR A 258 -3.02 15.92 -29.74
N ARG A 259 -2.30 16.54 -28.79
CA ARG A 259 -1.14 15.91 -28.14
C ARG A 259 -1.49 14.58 -27.50
N PHE A 260 -2.66 14.48 -26.89
CA PHE A 260 -3.09 13.28 -26.15
C PHE A 260 -3.30 12.11 -27.08
N HIS A 261 -3.96 12.30 -28.23
CA HIS A 261 -4.09 11.29 -29.28
C HIS A 261 -2.72 10.74 -29.70
N LYS A 262 -1.76 11.63 -29.98
CA LYS A 262 -0.39 11.26 -30.38
C LYS A 262 0.38 10.49 -29.31
N LEU A 263 0.13 10.74 -28.02
CA LEU A 263 0.74 9.98 -26.94
C LEU A 263 0.19 8.54 -26.89
N ILE A 264 -1.13 8.39 -27.00
CA ILE A 264 -1.79 7.08 -27.03
C ILE A 264 -1.38 6.30 -28.28
N ALA A 265 -1.45 6.90 -29.47
CA ALA A 265 -1.08 6.25 -30.72
C ALA A 265 0.38 5.73 -30.76
N LYS A 266 1.26 6.29 -29.93
CA LYS A 266 2.68 5.87 -29.80
C LYS A 266 2.92 4.91 -28.63
N SER A 267 1.89 4.59 -27.86
CA SER A 267 2.02 3.68 -26.72
C SER A 267 1.73 2.23 -27.12
N ASP A 268 2.12 1.32 -26.23
CA ASP A 268 1.78 -0.11 -26.36
C ASP A 268 0.38 -0.42 -25.78
N MET A 269 -0.34 0.60 -25.28
CA MET A 269 -1.69 0.46 -24.73
C MET A 269 -2.71 0.74 -25.81
N ASP A 270 -3.47 -0.26 -26.20
CA ASP A 270 -4.65 -0.12 -27.05
C ASP A 270 -5.94 0.05 -26.20
N ARG A 271 -7.04 0.38 -26.86
CA ARG A 271 -8.34 0.55 -26.23
C ARG A 271 -8.81 -0.71 -25.49
N ALA A 272 -8.60 -1.87 -26.08
CA ALA A 272 -9.02 -3.14 -25.48
C ALA A 272 -8.29 -3.40 -24.16
N THR A 273 -6.99 -3.20 -24.15
CA THR A 273 -6.15 -3.28 -22.94
C THR A 273 -6.58 -2.26 -21.87
N PHE A 274 -6.87 -1.02 -22.29
CA PHE A 274 -7.34 0.03 -21.37
C PHE A 274 -8.65 -0.36 -20.70
N LEU A 275 -9.66 -0.79 -21.46
CA LEU A 275 -10.98 -1.18 -20.94
C LEU A 275 -10.92 -2.45 -20.09
N ASP A 276 -10.07 -3.41 -20.44
CA ASP A 276 -9.85 -4.62 -19.64
C ASP A 276 -9.20 -4.30 -18.27
N LEU A 277 -8.24 -3.36 -18.23
CA LEU A 277 -7.65 -2.88 -16.99
C LEU A 277 -8.67 -2.13 -16.13
N GLU A 278 -9.49 -1.27 -16.72
CA GLU A 278 -10.54 -0.54 -16.04
C GLU A 278 -11.55 -1.50 -15.37
N ALA A 279 -12.06 -2.46 -16.14
CA ALA A 279 -12.97 -3.48 -15.62
C ALA A 279 -12.33 -4.32 -14.51
N PHE A 280 -11.07 -4.70 -14.67
CA PHE A 280 -10.30 -5.41 -13.65
C PHE A 280 -10.16 -4.61 -12.36
N ILE A 281 -9.79 -3.33 -12.43
CA ILE A 281 -9.62 -2.47 -11.25
C ILE A 281 -10.97 -2.22 -10.58
N ALA A 282 -12.04 -2.06 -11.35
CA ALA A 282 -13.39 -1.82 -10.84
C ALA A 282 -13.98 -3.04 -10.12
N THR A 283 -13.54 -4.25 -10.48
CA THR A 283 -14.03 -5.49 -9.87
C THR A 283 -13.25 -5.79 -8.60
N LEU A 284 -13.88 -5.61 -7.45
CA LEU A 284 -13.27 -5.92 -6.15
C LEU A 284 -13.53 -7.38 -5.74
N PRO A 285 -12.62 -7.99 -4.94
CA PRO A 285 -12.88 -9.28 -4.34
C PRO A 285 -14.03 -9.21 -3.33
N GLU A 286 -14.69 -10.34 -3.07
CA GLU A 286 -15.71 -10.43 -2.02
C GLU A 286 -15.06 -10.26 -0.64
N PRO A 287 -15.54 -9.33 0.20
CA PRO A 287 -14.97 -9.10 1.52
C PRO A 287 -15.46 -10.16 2.51
N ILE A 288 -14.60 -11.08 2.89
CA ILE A 288 -14.86 -12.12 3.89
C ILE A 288 -13.90 -11.92 5.06
N LEU A 289 -14.45 -11.71 6.27
CA LEU A 289 -13.62 -11.66 7.47
C LEU A 289 -13.64 -13.01 8.20
N PRO A 290 -12.46 -13.51 8.61
CA PRO A 290 -12.38 -14.64 9.50
C PRO A 290 -12.94 -14.26 10.87
N ARG A 291 -13.30 -15.27 11.65
CA ARG A 291 -13.69 -15.03 13.03
C ARG A 291 -12.52 -14.40 13.79
N ARG A 292 -12.75 -13.25 14.40
CA ARG A 292 -11.77 -12.58 15.24
C ARG A 292 -11.29 -13.51 16.37
N ALA A 293 -9.98 -13.63 16.52
CA ALA A 293 -9.38 -14.33 17.65
C ALA A 293 -9.73 -13.61 18.96
N LYS A 294 -9.86 -14.36 20.04
CA LYS A 294 -10.04 -13.74 21.36
C LYS A 294 -8.70 -13.17 21.82
N PRO A 295 -8.66 -11.92 22.27
CA PRO A 295 -7.44 -11.35 22.82
C PRO A 295 -6.99 -12.13 24.05
N CYS A 296 -5.68 -12.45 24.13
CA CYS A 296 -5.11 -13.22 25.23
C CYS A 296 -3.79 -12.57 25.67
N PRO A 297 -3.81 -11.70 26.73
CA PRO A 297 -2.62 -10.99 27.19
C PRO A 297 -1.45 -11.90 27.55
N GLU A 298 -1.72 -13.06 28.13
CA GLU A 298 -0.69 -14.03 28.52
C GLU A 298 0.01 -14.64 27.30
N MET A 299 -0.78 -15.08 26.31
CA MET A 299 -0.22 -15.58 25.05
C MET A 299 0.52 -14.49 24.28
N ALA A 300 -0.01 -13.26 24.25
CA ALA A 300 0.63 -12.14 23.62
C ALA A 300 1.99 -11.81 24.26
N ALA A 301 2.07 -11.82 25.59
CA ALA A 301 3.31 -11.60 26.32
C ALA A 301 4.34 -12.74 26.06
N GLN A 302 3.89 -14.00 26.01
CA GLN A 302 4.75 -15.13 25.67
C GLN A 302 5.24 -15.05 24.23
N THR A 303 4.35 -14.80 23.27
CA THR A 303 4.73 -14.61 21.86
C THR A 303 5.71 -13.46 21.67
N ALA A 304 5.52 -12.34 22.38
CA ALA A 304 6.46 -11.22 22.36
C ALA A 304 7.85 -11.65 22.83
N GLN A 305 7.92 -12.42 23.92
CA GLN A 305 9.18 -12.93 24.46
C GLN A 305 9.89 -13.87 23.47
N ASP A 306 9.13 -14.79 22.83
CA ASP A 306 9.64 -15.73 21.84
C ASP A 306 10.21 -14.98 20.61
N LEU A 307 9.57 -13.88 20.24
CA LEU A 307 9.98 -13.02 19.13
C LEU A 307 11.09 -12.01 19.53
N GLY A 308 11.41 -11.91 20.83
CA GLY A 308 12.45 -11.02 21.34
C GLY A 308 12.05 -9.55 21.33
N ILE A 309 10.76 -9.24 21.47
CA ILE A 309 10.24 -7.88 21.68
C ILE A 309 9.75 -7.69 23.11
N SER A 310 9.67 -6.42 23.57
CA SER A 310 9.21 -6.12 24.93
C SER A 310 7.75 -6.53 25.13
N LYS A 311 7.50 -7.32 26.19
CA LYS A 311 6.14 -7.68 26.62
C LYS A 311 5.28 -6.45 26.98
N ASP A 312 5.90 -5.42 27.56
CA ASP A 312 5.17 -4.20 27.98
C ASP A 312 4.63 -3.44 26.76
N ARG A 313 5.38 -3.46 25.64
CA ARG A 313 4.91 -2.90 24.38
C ARG A 313 3.65 -3.60 23.89
N VAL A 314 3.63 -4.92 23.96
CA VAL A 314 2.54 -5.76 23.50
C VAL A 314 1.34 -5.68 24.43
N LEU A 315 1.58 -5.71 25.75
CA LEU A 315 0.52 -5.54 26.76
C LEU A 315 -0.15 -4.15 26.66
N GLY A 316 0.58 -3.11 26.27
CA GLY A 316 0.01 -1.80 25.98
C GLY A 316 -0.98 -1.75 24.79
N CYS A 317 -1.10 -2.82 24.01
CA CYS A 317 -2.12 -2.93 22.96
C CYS A 317 -3.49 -3.38 23.45
N PHE A 318 -3.64 -3.72 24.73
CA PHE A 318 -4.91 -4.11 25.35
C PHE A 318 -5.62 -2.95 26.09
N CYS A 319 -5.07 -1.76 26.02
CA CYS A 319 -5.61 -0.55 26.63
C CYS A 319 -6.84 -0.02 25.88
#